data_9abbeb045bddf601adbf292513604314
#
_entry.id   9abbeb045bddf601adbf292513604314
#
_cell.length_a   1.000
_cell.length_b   1.000
_cell.length_c   1.000
_cell.angle_alpha   90.00
_cell.angle_beta   90.00
_cell.angle_gamma   90.00
#
_symmetry.space_group_name_H-M   'P 1'
#
loop_
_entity.id
_entity.type
_entity.pdbx_description
1 polymer ?
#
loop_
_entity_poly.entity_id
_entity_poly.type
_entity_poly.pdbx_seq_one_letter_code
_entity_poly.pdbx_strand_id
1 'polypeptide(L)'
;MSVKPKLYLNLYWHMHQPDYRDVLTGEFVLPWTYLHAIKDYTDMAYHLEANPAACATFNFVPVLLDQLEDYTRQFAEGKIRDPLLALLAADNLDQITAVQRQLIFESCFKSNHEKMLAPYAHYQQLLTVFKALVTQGEEVLDYLSGQYLADLLVWFHLSWTGETVRRSSTLVKGLMEKGHSYSLQDRQALFKLIGKLITELIPRYKKLQDSGRIEISTTPHYHPILPLLLDFDCVRDAMPDALLPVHPQYPGGTSRAKAHIESAQKSHLQRFDQAASGMWPAEGGVSHAALMLMAKHGISWAATGEGVLTNSLRKQSGEENLPPRQEYLYKPYLITDSTHEIIGFFRDDNLSDKIGFDYAKWLATDAVKDFVAELERIHKNSNPEEHAVVSVILDGENAWEYYQYNGYYFLSELYEALAGHPHIELTTFSEITGRLKTKPSKKSKKIGLGTLTTISAGSWVYGSFSTWIGSPDKNRGWDLLCEAKKSYDQIVQEGILNKAEIAAAERQLSICEGSDWFWWFGDYNPSYSVESFDRLYRRNLTNLYHLLKLPMPDELNQPISKGHGHPAAGGTMRRGSEE
;
A
#
# COMPACT_ATOMS: atom_id res chain seq x y z
N MET A 1 -37.12 5.80 26.12
CA MET A 1 -36.28 6.77 25.43
C MET A 1 -35.83 6.11 24.13
N SER A 2 -35.97 6.76 22.96
CA SER A 2 -35.41 6.23 21.72
C SER A 2 -33.88 6.30 21.82
N VAL A 3 -33.21 5.21 21.48
CA VAL A 3 -31.74 5.17 21.40
C VAL A 3 -31.31 6.20 20.34
N LYS A 4 -30.43 7.15 20.69
CA LYS A 4 -29.87 8.08 19.71
C LYS A 4 -29.06 7.28 18.70
N PRO A 5 -29.08 7.65 17.40
CA PRO A 5 -28.23 7.01 16.42
C PRO A 5 -26.76 7.23 16.79
N LYS A 6 -25.88 6.29 16.44
CA LYS A 6 -24.44 6.41 16.56
C LYS A 6 -23.84 6.74 15.20
N LEU A 7 -22.64 7.30 15.21
CA LEU A 7 -21.75 7.34 14.06
C LEU A 7 -20.88 6.08 14.10
N TYR A 8 -20.93 5.28 13.04
CA TYR A 8 -20.06 4.14 12.84
C TYR A 8 -18.82 4.61 12.08
N LEU A 9 -17.65 4.44 12.70
CA LEU A 9 -16.36 4.84 12.11
C LEU A 9 -15.59 3.60 11.71
N ASN A 10 -15.23 3.52 10.45
CA ASN A 10 -14.29 2.54 9.95
C ASN A 10 -12.94 3.21 9.69
N LEU A 11 -11.90 2.77 10.41
CA LEU A 11 -10.51 3.10 10.14
C LEU A 11 -9.95 1.96 9.28
N TYR A 12 -9.55 2.30 8.06
CA TYR A 12 -9.07 1.33 7.08
C TYR A 12 -7.61 1.61 6.72
N TRP A 13 -6.76 0.60 6.91
CA TRP A 13 -5.33 0.68 6.68
C TRP A 13 -4.92 -0.27 5.56
N HIS A 14 -4.53 0.29 4.42
CA HIS A 14 -4.05 -0.45 3.25
C HIS A 14 -2.56 -0.73 3.39
N MET A 15 -2.16 -2.02 3.36
CA MET A 15 -0.79 -2.49 3.47
C MET A 15 -0.34 -3.07 2.13
N HIS A 16 0.57 -2.39 1.45
CA HIS A 16 1.01 -2.78 0.12
C HIS A 16 2.48 -2.48 -0.13
N GLN A 17 3.15 -3.42 -0.78
CA GLN A 17 4.45 -3.23 -1.44
C GLN A 17 4.47 -4.06 -2.72
N PRO A 18 4.88 -3.51 -3.88
CA PRO A 18 4.99 -4.28 -5.13
C PRO A 18 6.00 -5.42 -5.01
N ASP A 19 6.02 -6.34 -5.95
CA ASP A 19 7.02 -7.42 -5.94
C ASP A 19 8.40 -6.87 -6.29
N TYR A 20 9.29 -6.79 -5.32
CA TYR A 20 10.66 -6.33 -5.49
C TYR A 20 11.64 -7.44 -5.87
N ARG A 21 11.17 -8.68 -6.04
CA ARG A 21 12.02 -9.83 -6.36
C ARG A 21 12.29 -9.90 -7.85
N ASP A 22 13.55 -10.09 -8.20
CA ASP A 22 13.88 -10.59 -9.52
C ASP A 22 13.51 -12.09 -9.61
N VAL A 23 12.58 -12.44 -10.48
CA VAL A 23 12.08 -13.82 -10.59
C VAL A 23 13.14 -14.82 -11.05
N LEU A 24 14.18 -14.37 -11.78
CA LEU A 24 15.24 -15.23 -12.29
C LEU A 24 16.30 -15.55 -11.23
N THR A 25 16.65 -14.58 -10.39
CA THR A 25 17.67 -14.72 -9.34
C THR A 25 17.09 -14.95 -7.96
N GLY A 26 15.85 -14.54 -7.74
CA GLY A 26 15.18 -14.49 -6.44
C GLY A 26 15.68 -13.35 -5.53
N GLU A 27 16.59 -12.51 -6.01
CA GLU A 27 17.14 -11.38 -5.27
C GLU A 27 16.10 -10.26 -5.09
N PHE A 28 16.08 -9.61 -3.93
CA PHE A 28 15.30 -8.41 -3.71
C PHE A 28 16.06 -7.19 -4.22
N VAL A 29 15.52 -6.53 -5.23
CA VAL A 29 16.13 -5.36 -5.88
C VAL A 29 16.01 -4.10 -5.01
N LEU A 30 14.95 -4.00 -4.23
CA LEU A 30 14.67 -2.90 -3.31
C LEU A 30 14.27 -3.45 -1.93
N PRO A 31 14.67 -2.79 -0.82
CA PRO A 31 14.54 -3.33 0.54
C PRO A 31 13.22 -2.99 1.24
N TRP A 32 12.28 -2.32 0.56
CA TRP A 32 11.15 -1.67 1.22
C TRP A 32 10.24 -2.63 1.96
N THR A 33 10.04 -3.86 1.45
CA THR A 33 9.17 -4.85 2.12
C THR A 33 9.60 -5.13 3.56
N TYR A 34 10.88 -5.45 3.81
CA TYR A 34 11.30 -5.75 5.18
C TYR A 34 11.40 -4.50 6.05
N LEU A 35 11.75 -3.34 5.47
CA LEU A 35 11.85 -2.09 6.21
C LEU A 35 10.46 -1.66 6.72
N HIS A 36 9.43 -1.68 5.90
CA HIS A 36 8.06 -1.40 6.34
C HIS A 36 7.54 -2.49 7.30
N ALA A 37 7.95 -3.75 7.13
CA ALA A 37 7.57 -4.83 8.05
C ALA A 37 8.04 -4.57 9.48
N ILE A 38 9.30 -4.16 9.65
CA ILE A 38 9.87 -3.91 10.99
C ILE A 38 9.50 -2.55 11.58
N LYS A 39 8.92 -1.65 10.79
CA LYS A 39 8.51 -0.30 11.17
C LYS A 39 7.00 -0.20 11.26
N ASP A 40 6.36 0.08 10.15
CA ASP A 40 4.96 0.49 10.10
C ASP A 40 4.00 -0.64 10.42
N TYR A 41 4.15 -1.79 9.77
CA TYR A 41 3.24 -2.92 10.00
C TYR A 41 3.35 -3.50 11.41
N THR A 42 4.55 -3.47 11.99
CA THR A 42 4.79 -3.87 13.39
C THR A 42 4.14 -2.89 14.37
N ASP A 43 4.29 -1.57 14.15
CA ASP A 43 3.71 -0.54 15.01
C ASP A 43 2.18 -0.53 14.93
N MET A 44 1.60 -0.65 13.73
CA MET A 44 0.16 -0.69 13.52
C MET A 44 -0.50 -1.87 14.26
N ALA A 45 0.10 -3.06 14.22
CA ALA A 45 -0.38 -4.20 15.00
C ALA A 45 -0.35 -3.92 16.52
N TYR A 46 0.74 -3.30 17.01
CA TYR A 46 0.88 -2.99 18.44
C TYR A 46 -0.22 -2.07 18.96
N HIS A 47 -0.60 -1.03 18.21
CA HIS A 47 -1.64 -0.09 18.66
C HIS A 47 -2.98 -0.79 18.88
N LEU A 48 -3.33 -1.78 18.06
CA LEU A 48 -4.53 -2.60 18.28
C LEU A 48 -4.35 -3.58 19.44
N GLU A 49 -3.16 -4.18 19.59
CA GLU A 49 -2.84 -5.07 20.72
C GLU A 49 -2.93 -4.33 22.06
N ALA A 50 -2.44 -3.09 22.12
CA ALA A 50 -2.44 -2.25 23.30
C ALA A 50 -3.82 -1.71 23.68
N ASN A 51 -4.76 -1.62 22.74
CA ASN A 51 -6.11 -1.07 22.95
C ASN A 51 -7.19 -2.12 22.67
N PRO A 52 -7.56 -2.98 23.66
CA PRO A 52 -8.51 -4.08 23.45
C PRO A 52 -9.92 -3.65 23.00
N ALA A 53 -10.32 -2.41 23.25
CA ALA A 53 -11.60 -1.84 22.82
C ALA A 53 -11.54 -1.21 21.41
N ALA A 54 -10.36 -1.11 20.82
CA ALA A 54 -10.20 -0.59 19.47
C ALA A 54 -10.53 -1.66 18.41
N CYS A 55 -11.08 -1.19 17.28
CA CYS A 55 -11.40 -1.99 16.12
C CYS A 55 -10.98 -1.26 14.84
N ALA A 56 -10.52 -1.98 13.84
CA ALA A 56 -10.14 -1.43 12.54
C ALA A 56 -10.23 -2.49 11.43
N THR A 57 -10.26 -2.05 10.18
CA THR A 57 -10.09 -2.93 9.02
C THR A 57 -8.67 -2.77 8.48
N PHE A 58 -7.96 -3.88 8.31
CA PHE A 58 -6.67 -3.94 7.64
C PHE A 58 -6.81 -4.60 6.28
N ASN A 59 -6.11 -4.07 5.31
CA ASN A 59 -6.01 -4.68 4.01
C ASN A 59 -4.59 -5.14 3.77
N PHE A 60 -4.43 -6.39 3.39
CA PHE A 60 -3.14 -6.91 2.95
C PHE A 60 -3.20 -7.34 1.50
N VAL A 61 -2.36 -6.73 0.68
CA VAL A 61 -2.20 -7.17 -0.70
C VAL A 61 -1.45 -8.52 -0.71
N PRO A 62 -1.92 -9.53 -1.44
CA PRO A 62 -1.30 -10.84 -1.42
C PRO A 62 0.17 -10.85 -1.79
N VAL A 63 0.61 -10.03 -2.74
CA VAL A 63 2.02 -9.90 -3.13
C VAL A 63 2.92 -9.44 -1.99
N LEU A 64 2.42 -8.60 -1.08
CA LEU A 64 3.14 -8.22 0.14
C LEU A 64 3.30 -9.46 1.07
N LEU A 65 2.21 -10.20 1.28
CA LEU A 65 2.25 -11.42 2.12
C LEU A 65 3.19 -12.48 1.56
N ASP A 66 3.23 -12.66 0.23
CA ASP A 66 4.17 -13.57 -0.44
C ASP A 66 5.63 -13.19 -0.18
N GLN A 67 5.94 -11.89 -0.16
CA GLN A 67 7.29 -11.40 0.12
C GLN A 67 7.65 -11.56 1.61
N LEU A 68 6.74 -11.27 2.54
CA LEU A 68 6.96 -11.47 3.98
C LEU A 68 7.23 -12.93 4.32
N GLU A 69 6.48 -13.86 3.74
CA GLU A 69 6.73 -15.30 3.88
C GLU A 69 8.03 -15.72 3.22
N ASP A 70 8.42 -15.08 2.15
CA ASP A 70 9.70 -15.33 1.49
C ASP A 70 10.87 -14.92 2.41
N TYR A 71 10.83 -13.73 3.03
CA TYR A 71 11.80 -13.36 4.06
C TYR A 71 11.81 -14.34 5.24
N THR A 72 10.63 -14.77 5.71
CA THR A 72 10.52 -15.78 6.79
C THR A 72 11.26 -17.07 6.43
N ARG A 73 11.10 -17.57 5.19
CA ARG A 73 11.83 -18.76 4.71
C ARG A 73 13.34 -18.51 4.62
N GLN A 74 13.76 -17.35 4.13
CA GLN A 74 15.18 -16.97 4.04
C GLN A 74 15.86 -16.98 5.42
N PHE A 75 15.21 -16.46 6.45
CA PHE A 75 15.70 -16.52 7.82
C PHE A 75 15.75 -17.94 8.37
N ALA A 76 14.76 -18.77 8.09
CA ALA A 76 14.73 -20.17 8.50
C ALA A 76 15.82 -21.01 7.81
N GLU A 77 16.11 -20.73 6.55
CA GLU A 77 17.14 -21.41 5.75
C GLU A 77 18.56 -20.84 5.96
N GLY A 78 18.68 -19.68 6.58
CA GLY A 78 19.95 -18.97 6.75
C GLY A 78 20.53 -18.43 5.43
N LYS A 79 19.69 -18.20 4.41
CA LYS A 79 20.08 -17.70 3.09
C LYS A 79 19.31 -16.43 2.75
N ILE A 80 19.89 -15.28 3.06
CA ILE A 80 19.28 -13.98 2.76
C ILE A 80 19.59 -13.59 1.33
N ARG A 81 18.54 -13.27 0.57
CA ARG A 81 18.61 -12.84 -0.84
C ARG A 81 18.36 -11.34 -1.02
N ASP A 82 18.10 -10.62 0.06
CA ASP A 82 18.13 -9.17 0.08
C ASP A 82 19.57 -8.71 0.33
N PRO A 83 20.20 -8.03 -0.65
CA PRO A 83 21.61 -7.67 -0.54
C PRO A 83 21.92 -6.73 0.62
N LEU A 84 21.03 -5.76 0.90
CA LEU A 84 21.25 -4.79 1.98
C LEU A 84 21.11 -5.46 3.36
N LEU A 85 20.09 -6.30 3.53
CA LEU A 85 19.88 -7.04 4.76
C LEU A 85 21.01 -8.07 5.00
N ALA A 86 21.52 -8.71 3.95
CA ALA A 86 22.66 -9.62 4.04
C ALA A 86 23.94 -8.89 4.53
N LEU A 87 24.16 -7.66 4.08
CA LEU A 87 25.31 -6.85 4.50
C LEU A 87 25.29 -6.49 5.99
N LEU A 88 24.10 -6.37 6.62
CA LEU A 88 24.02 -6.16 8.06
C LEU A 88 24.65 -7.32 8.84
N ALA A 89 24.56 -8.55 8.36
CA ALA A 89 25.10 -9.74 9.02
C ALA A 89 26.46 -10.19 8.47
N ALA A 90 27.04 -9.49 7.49
CA ALA A 90 28.31 -9.86 6.85
C ALA A 90 29.47 -9.86 7.88
N ASP A 91 30.33 -10.88 7.81
CA ASP A 91 31.41 -11.07 8.79
C ASP A 91 32.41 -9.91 8.77
N ASN A 92 32.87 -9.48 7.60
CA ASN A 92 33.86 -8.44 7.43
C ASN A 92 33.45 -7.42 6.35
N LEU A 93 33.17 -6.19 6.77
CA LEU A 93 32.77 -5.11 5.88
C LEU A 93 33.94 -4.38 5.20
N ASP A 94 35.19 -4.63 5.61
CA ASP A 94 36.38 -4.14 4.88
C ASP A 94 36.63 -4.93 3.59
N GLN A 95 36.09 -6.14 3.48
CA GLN A 95 36.30 -7.05 2.35
C GLN A 95 35.12 -7.14 1.36
N ILE A 96 34.10 -6.30 1.53
CA ILE A 96 32.97 -6.26 0.60
C ILE A 96 33.38 -5.62 -0.74
N THR A 97 32.65 -5.95 -1.81
CA THR A 97 32.88 -5.44 -3.16
C THR A 97 32.52 -3.95 -3.26
N ALA A 98 33.07 -3.26 -4.30
CA ALA A 98 32.70 -1.88 -4.60
C ALA A 98 31.18 -1.71 -4.83
N VAL A 99 30.52 -2.67 -5.51
CA VAL A 99 29.07 -2.68 -5.71
C VAL A 99 28.31 -2.75 -4.39
N GLN A 100 28.77 -3.57 -3.45
CA GLN A 100 28.16 -3.67 -2.13
C GLN A 100 28.36 -2.40 -1.28
N ARG A 101 29.52 -1.75 -1.40
CA ARG A 101 29.75 -0.44 -0.77
C ARG A 101 28.81 0.62 -1.32
N GLN A 102 28.70 0.69 -2.65
CA GLN A 102 27.80 1.63 -3.31
C GLN A 102 26.34 1.40 -2.86
N LEU A 103 25.89 0.14 -2.78
CA LEU A 103 24.56 -0.19 -2.30
C LEU A 103 24.30 0.37 -0.89
N ILE A 104 25.26 0.27 0.04
CA ILE A 104 25.13 0.83 1.40
C ILE A 104 24.97 2.36 1.32
N PHE A 105 25.79 3.06 0.56
CA PHE A 105 25.74 4.52 0.44
C PHE A 105 24.44 5.00 -0.22
N GLU A 106 24.02 4.32 -1.26
CA GLU A 106 22.78 4.67 -1.98
C GLU A 106 21.51 4.37 -1.15
N SER A 107 21.57 3.37 -0.27
CA SER A 107 20.39 2.94 0.49
C SER A 107 20.30 3.57 1.88
N CYS A 108 21.42 3.57 2.63
CA CYS A 108 21.39 3.88 4.05
C CYS A 108 21.21 5.36 4.41
N PHE A 109 21.02 6.25 3.44
CA PHE A 109 20.60 7.63 3.65
C PHE A 109 19.23 7.93 3.01
N LYS A 110 18.55 6.90 2.47
CA LYS A 110 17.18 7.03 1.95
C LYS A 110 16.17 6.87 3.09
N SER A 111 15.85 7.98 3.72
CA SER A 111 14.82 8.07 4.77
C SER A 111 14.38 9.53 4.90
N ASN A 112 13.30 9.79 5.62
CA ASN A 112 12.94 11.14 5.99
C ASN A 112 14.01 11.73 6.92
N HIS A 113 14.87 12.62 6.38
CA HIS A 113 16.02 13.14 7.12
C HIS A 113 15.60 13.90 8.39
N GLU A 114 14.50 14.63 8.36
CA GLU A 114 14.02 15.41 9.52
C GLU A 114 13.57 14.51 10.66
N LYS A 115 12.84 13.44 10.37
CA LYS A 115 12.19 12.57 11.36
C LYS A 115 13.00 11.32 11.71
N MET A 116 13.77 10.78 10.76
CA MET A 116 14.43 9.48 10.91
C MET A 116 15.96 9.55 11.00
N LEU A 117 16.56 10.70 10.67
CA LEU A 117 18.01 10.87 10.72
C LEU A 117 18.43 11.99 11.68
N ALA A 118 17.86 13.17 11.54
CA ALA A 118 18.22 14.35 12.34
C ALA A 118 18.09 14.17 13.87
N PRO A 119 17.14 13.38 14.41
CA PRO A 119 17.06 13.12 15.85
C PRO A 119 18.25 12.35 16.43
N TYR A 120 19.07 11.70 15.59
CA TYR A 120 20.15 10.81 16.01
C TYR A 120 21.54 11.41 15.68
N ALA A 121 22.19 12.00 16.66
CA ALA A 121 23.46 12.73 16.49
C ALA A 121 24.56 11.89 15.80
N HIS A 122 24.71 10.62 16.15
CA HIS A 122 25.69 9.73 15.53
C HIS A 122 25.34 9.44 14.05
N TYR A 123 24.08 9.27 13.74
CA TYR A 123 23.64 9.06 12.35
C TYR A 123 23.85 10.33 11.50
N GLN A 124 23.61 11.52 12.07
CA GLN A 124 23.94 12.80 11.44
C GLN A 124 25.43 12.95 11.17
N GLN A 125 26.29 12.53 12.12
CA GLN A 125 27.75 12.55 11.93
C GLN A 125 28.18 11.70 10.76
N LEU A 126 27.62 10.49 10.59
CA LEU A 126 27.88 9.63 9.45
C LEU A 126 27.49 10.31 8.12
N LEU A 127 26.32 10.94 8.07
CA LEU A 127 25.91 11.71 6.87
C LEU A 127 26.84 12.90 6.60
N THR A 128 27.29 13.60 7.65
CA THR A 128 28.21 14.74 7.51
C THR A 128 29.55 14.30 6.92
N VAL A 129 30.11 13.20 7.41
CA VAL A 129 31.35 12.61 6.86
C VAL A 129 31.15 12.20 5.40
N PHE A 130 30.06 11.49 5.08
CA PHE A 130 29.74 11.08 3.71
C PHE A 130 29.67 12.29 2.77
N LYS A 131 28.90 13.32 3.12
CA LYS A 131 28.75 14.53 2.30
C LYS A 131 30.09 15.26 2.08
N ALA A 132 30.92 15.33 3.12
CA ALA A 132 32.23 15.98 3.02
C ALA A 132 33.16 15.23 2.04
N LEU A 133 33.10 13.90 2.03
CA LEU A 133 33.93 13.08 1.16
C LEU A 133 33.44 13.09 -0.30
N VAL A 134 32.16 12.96 -0.54
CA VAL A 134 31.57 12.99 -1.90
C VAL A 134 31.95 14.27 -2.66
N THR A 135 32.10 15.40 -1.98
CA THR A 135 32.55 16.65 -2.62
C THR A 135 33.98 16.57 -3.17
N GLN A 136 34.78 15.58 -2.76
CA GLN A 136 36.17 15.36 -3.23
C GLN A 136 36.26 14.33 -4.37
N GLY A 137 35.14 13.67 -4.73
CA GLY A 137 35.05 12.61 -5.72
C GLY A 137 34.53 11.31 -5.11
N GLU A 138 33.84 10.49 -5.91
CA GLU A 138 33.28 9.23 -5.44
C GLU A 138 34.32 8.20 -5.01
N GLU A 139 35.50 8.22 -5.65
CA GLU A 139 36.63 7.34 -5.32
C GLU A 139 37.15 7.52 -3.89
N VAL A 140 36.89 8.68 -3.26
CA VAL A 140 37.30 8.93 -1.87
C VAL A 140 36.46 8.10 -0.88
N LEU A 141 35.30 7.64 -1.28
CA LEU A 141 34.46 6.76 -0.44
C LEU A 141 35.10 5.38 -0.19
N ASP A 142 36.06 4.96 -1.03
CA ASP A 142 36.79 3.71 -0.82
C ASP A 142 37.67 3.73 0.45
N TYR A 143 38.06 4.91 0.94
CA TYR A 143 38.81 5.07 2.18
C TYR A 143 37.94 4.94 3.47
N LEU A 144 36.60 4.91 3.36
CA LEU A 144 35.76 4.67 4.51
C LEU A 144 35.94 3.22 5.02
N SER A 145 36.23 3.08 6.31
CA SER A 145 36.50 1.79 6.93
C SER A 145 35.24 0.90 7.05
N GLY A 146 35.44 -0.40 7.21
CA GLY A 146 34.35 -1.33 7.54
C GLY A 146 33.59 -0.95 8.82
N GLN A 147 34.27 -0.26 9.77
CA GLN A 147 33.59 0.25 10.97
C GLN A 147 32.60 1.38 10.64
N TYR A 148 32.95 2.30 9.73
CA TYR A 148 32.01 3.31 9.27
C TYR A 148 30.77 2.68 8.63
N LEU A 149 30.97 1.66 7.79
CA LEU A 149 29.89 0.94 7.13
C LEU A 149 29.03 0.15 8.14
N ALA A 150 29.65 -0.43 9.17
CA ALA A 150 28.94 -1.10 10.26
C ALA A 150 28.02 -0.13 11.04
N ASP A 151 28.56 1.03 11.40
CA ASP A 151 27.80 2.05 12.12
C ASP A 151 26.67 2.61 11.25
N LEU A 152 26.91 2.83 9.95
CA LEU A 152 25.89 3.29 9.01
C LEU A 152 24.76 2.27 8.83
N LEU A 153 25.09 0.99 8.61
CA LEU A 153 24.09 -0.08 8.48
C LEU A 153 23.24 -0.20 9.75
N VAL A 154 23.85 -0.18 10.93
CA VAL A 154 23.12 -0.29 12.21
C VAL A 154 22.20 0.91 12.41
N TRP A 155 22.68 2.14 12.22
CA TRP A 155 21.84 3.33 12.36
C TRP A 155 20.69 3.37 11.38
N PHE A 156 20.91 2.98 10.13
CA PHE A 156 19.84 2.87 9.15
C PHE A 156 18.74 1.94 9.65
N HIS A 157 19.08 0.71 10.05
CA HIS A 157 18.09 -0.25 10.52
C HIS A 157 17.44 0.15 11.85
N LEU A 158 18.17 0.80 12.76
CA LEU A 158 17.61 1.36 14.00
C LEU A 158 16.59 2.47 13.69
N SER A 159 16.88 3.33 12.71
CA SER A 159 15.95 4.39 12.31
C SER A 159 14.68 3.85 11.63
N TRP A 160 14.81 2.71 10.92
CA TRP A 160 13.69 1.98 10.33
C TRP A 160 13.01 0.99 11.28
N THR A 161 13.48 0.84 12.50
CA THR A 161 12.78 0.03 13.51
C THR A 161 11.58 0.79 14.06
N GLY A 162 10.41 0.14 14.16
CA GLY A 162 9.19 0.74 14.69
C GLY A 162 9.36 1.32 16.10
N GLU A 163 8.67 2.41 16.39
CA GLU A 163 8.78 3.11 17.67
C GLU A 163 8.37 2.22 18.83
N THR A 164 7.38 1.37 18.65
CA THR A 164 6.93 0.42 19.67
C THR A 164 8.02 -0.58 20.05
N VAL A 165 8.82 -1.00 19.06
CA VAL A 165 9.99 -1.87 19.28
C VAL A 165 11.13 -1.09 19.96
N ARG A 166 11.41 0.15 19.52
CA ARG A 166 12.41 1.02 20.17
C ARG A 166 12.09 1.21 21.65
N ARG A 167 10.82 1.33 22.00
CA ARG A 167 10.37 1.51 23.40
C ARG A 167 10.35 0.23 24.23
N SER A 168 10.22 -0.93 23.63
CA SER A 168 10.07 -2.20 24.35
C SER A 168 11.33 -3.06 24.35
N SER A 169 12.16 -3.00 23.29
CA SER A 169 13.34 -3.86 23.14
C SER A 169 14.56 -3.34 23.89
N THR A 170 15.07 -4.12 24.84
CA THR A 170 16.34 -3.83 25.54
C THR A 170 17.53 -3.81 24.59
N LEU A 171 17.53 -4.69 23.56
CA LEU A 171 18.58 -4.70 22.55
C LEU A 171 18.62 -3.38 21.78
N VAL A 172 17.48 -2.91 21.27
CA VAL A 172 17.43 -1.67 20.48
C VAL A 172 17.83 -0.48 21.31
N LYS A 173 17.35 -0.37 22.56
CA LYS A 173 17.78 0.67 23.52
C LYS A 173 19.29 0.66 23.74
N GLY A 174 19.87 -0.51 24.02
CA GLY A 174 21.31 -0.64 24.24
C GLY A 174 22.15 -0.28 23.01
N LEU A 175 21.68 -0.63 21.78
CA LEU A 175 22.36 -0.22 20.56
C LEU A 175 22.28 1.29 20.34
N MET A 176 21.12 1.90 20.58
CA MET A 176 20.95 3.36 20.46
C MET A 176 21.80 4.12 21.48
N GLU A 177 21.88 3.63 22.72
CA GLU A 177 22.74 4.19 23.78
C GLU A 177 24.23 4.04 23.48
N LYS A 178 24.64 2.90 22.89
CA LYS A 178 26.02 2.67 22.44
C LYS A 178 26.45 3.67 21.36
N GLY A 179 25.61 3.95 20.40
CA GLY A 179 25.72 5.04 19.43
C GLY A 179 26.71 4.83 18.28
N HIS A 180 27.84 4.13 18.47
CA HIS A 180 28.86 3.90 17.45
C HIS A 180 29.74 2.67 17.79
N SER A 181 30.68 2.34 16.90
CA SER A 181 31.61 1.20 17.05
C SER A 181 30.89 -0.14 17.22
N TYR A 182 29.86 -0.35 16.40
CA TYR A 182 29.09 -1.58 16.47
C TYR A 182 29.92 -2.79 16.02
N SER A 183 29.96 -3.80 16.86
CA SER A 183 30.63 -5.07 16.61
C SER A 183 29.81 -5.96 15.66
N LEU A 184 30.43 -7.04 15.16
CA LEU A 184 29.72 -8.09 14.43
C LEU A 184 28.58 -8.68 15.27
N GLN A 185 28.78 -8.86 16.58
CA GLN A 185 27.75 -9.37 17.50
C GLN A 185 26.55 -8.44 17.59
N ASP A 186 26.77 -7.11 17.66
CA ASP A 186 25.69 -6.12 17.64
C ASP A 186 24.87 -6.21 16.34
N ARG A 187 25.55 -6.27 15.20
CA ARG A 187 24.92 -6.38 13.90
C ARG A 187 24.11 -7.67 13.75
N GLN A 188 24.68 -8.80 14.16
CA GLN A 188 24.00 -10.10 14.16
C GLN A 188 22.81 -10.15 15.12
N ALA A 189 22.89 -9.49 16.29
CA ALA A 189 21.77 -9.41 17.21
C ALA A 189 20.60 -8.59 16.63
N LEU A 190 20.90 -7.45 15.97
CA LEU A 190 19.89 -6.63 15.28
C LEU A 190 19.29 -7.40 14.10
N PHE A 191 20.10 -8.07 13.29
CA PHE A 191 19.67 -8.92 12.19
C PHE A 191 18.68 -10.03 12.65
N LYS A 192 18.98 -10.70 13.76
CA LYS A 192 18.08 -11.72 14.34
C LYS A 192 16.76 -11.11 14.82
N LEU A 193 16.80 -9.91 15.41
CA LEU A 193 15.59 -9.20 15.81
C LEU A 193 14.72 -8.86 14.58
N ILE A 194 15.33 -8.37 13.51
CA ILE A 194 14.63 -8.10 12.24
C ILE A 194 13.92 -9.36 11.74
N GLY A 195 14.63 -10.50 11.69
CA GLY A 195 14.04 -11.78 11.29
C GLY A 195 12.87 -12.21 12.17
N LYS A 196 12.98 -12.02 13.48
CA LYS A 196 11.89 -12.29 14.43
C LYS A 196 10.66 -11.42 14.15
N LEU A 197 10.84 -10.10 13.98
CA LEU A 197 9.73 -9.17 13.74
C LEU A 197 8.97 -9.54 12.45
N ILE A 198 9.68 -9.86 11.38
CA ILE A 198 9.08 -10.26 10.09
C ILE A 198 8.32 -11.59 10.25
N THR A 199 8.93 -12.60 10.87
CA THR A 199 8.34 -13.93 11.03
C THR A 199 7.07 -13.90 11.88
N GLU A 200 7.00 -13.05 12.89
CA GLU A 200 5.87 -12.93 13.79
C GLU A 200 4.72 -12.06 13.21
N LEU A 201 4.93 -11.32 12.11
CA LEU A 201 4.01 -10.27 11.66
C LEU A 201 2.66 -10.83 11.21
N ILE A 202 2.62 -11.77 10.26
CA ILE A 202 1.37 -12.39 9.78
C ILE A 202 0.63 -13.10 10.92
N PRO A 203 1.28 -13.90 11.77
CA PRO A 203 0.64 -14.49 12.95
C PRO A 203 0.01 -13.49 13.93
N ARG A 204 0.63 -12.31 14.12
CA ARG A 204 0.07 -11.24 14.99
C ARG A 204 -1.25 -10.71 14.43
N TYR A 205 -1.30 -10.39 13.14
CA TYR A 205 -2.53 -9.92 12.48
C TYR A 205 -3.61 -10.99 12.47
N LYS A 206 -3.25 -12.26 12.20
CA LYS A 206 -4.19 -13.38 12.29
C LYS A 206 -4.80 -13.49 13.70
N LYS A 207 -3.99 -13.37 14.75
CA LYS A 207 -4.47 -13.40 16.14
C LYS A 207 -5.43 -12.24 16.45
N LEU A 208 -5.16 -11.04 15.93
CA LEU A 208 -6.06 -9.89 16.07
C LEU A 208 -7.40 -10.15 15.37
N GLN A 209 -7.38 -10.74 14.16
CA GLN A 209 -8.59 -11.14 13.43
C GLN A 209 -9.36 -12.23 14.19
N ASP A 210 -8.70 -13.29 14.64
CA ASP A 210 -9.33 -14.40 15.37
C ASP A 210 -9.97 -13.93 16.68
N SER A 211 -9.48 -12.84 17.27
CA SER A 211 -10.10 -12.20 18.44
C SER A 211 -11.30 -11.30 18.12
N GLY A 212 -11.66 -11.14 16.84
CA GLY A 212 -12.76 -10.29 16.38
C GLY A 212 -12.49 -8.79 16.47
N ARG A 213 -11.24 -8.37 16.69
CA ARG A 213 -10.88 -6.95 16.83
C ARG A 213 -10.54 -6.27 15.53
N ILE A 214 -10.15 -7.02 14.52
CA ILE A 214 -9.92 -6.50 13.18
C ILE A 214 -10.62 -7.35 12.14
N GLU A 215 -10.97 -6.72 11.04
CA GLU A 215 -11.23 -7.38 9.79
C GLU A 215 -9.96 -7.34 8.94
N ILE A 216 -9.61 -8.45 8.29
CA ILE A 216 -8.61 -8.46 7.24
C ILE A 216 -9.31 -8.61 5.91
N SER A 217 -9.13 -7.64 5.01
CA SER A 217 -9.57 -7.65 3.63
C SER A 217 -8.42 -7.94 2.68
N THR A 218 -8.71 -8.19 1.41
CA THR A 218 -7.70 -8.46 0.39
C THR A 218 -7.78 -7.45 -0.76
N THR A 219 -6.84 -7.54 -1.68
CA THR A 219 -6.76 -6.77 -2.93
C THR A 219 -6.49 -7.76 -4.08
N PRO A 220 -6.83 -7.49 -5.35
CA PRO A 220 -6.40 -8.32 -6.48
C PRO A 220 -4.89 -8.57 -6.42
N HIS A 221 -4.43 -9.81 -6.62
CA HIS A 221 -3.19 -10.39 -6.09
C HIS A 221 -1.92 -9.53 -6.24
N TYR A 222 -1.64 -9.04 -7.45
CA TYR A 222 -0.47 -8.20 -7.75
C TYR A 222 -0.83 -6.72 -7.90
N HIS A 223 -1.92 -6.29 -7.28
CA HIS A 223 -2.36 -4.89 -7.24
C HIS A 223 -2.65 -4.26 -8.61
N PRO A 224 -3.29 -4.94 -9.57
CA PRO A 224 -3.62 -4.33 -10.85
C PRO A 224 -4.85 -3.42 -10.75
N ILE A 225 -4.90 -2.37 -11.59
CA ILE A 225 -6.12 -1.58 -11.79
C ILE A 225 -7.10 -2.41 -12.65
N LEU A 226 -8.00 -3.17 -12.01
CA LEU A 226 -8.91 -4.05 -12.72
C LEU A 226 -9.74 -3.35 -13.81
N PRO A 227 -10.29 -2.13 -13.59
CA PRO A 227 -10.98 -1.40 -14.66
C PRO A 227 -10.15 -1.28 -15.93
N LEU A 228 -8.86 -0.96 -15.83
CA LEU A 228 -7.98 -0.78 -16.99
C LEU A 228 -7.60 -2.12 -17.66
N LEU A 229 -7.55 -3.22 -16.90
CA LEU A 229 -7.42 -4.54 -17.51
C LEU A 229 -8.68 -4.92 -18.30
N LEU A 230 -9.86 -4.52 -17.84
CA LEU A 230 -11.14 -4.86 -18.46
C LEU A 230 -11.44 -4.01 -19.70
N ASP A 231 -11.20 -2.70 -19.61
CA ASP A 231 -11.58 -1.75 -20.65
C ASP A 231 -10.86 -0.40 -20.47
N PHE A 232 -10.01 -0.01 -21.40
CA PHE A 232 -9.35 1.31 -21.36
C PHE A 232 -10.33 2.47 -21.55
N ASP A 233 -11.42 2.29 -22.32
CA ASP A 233 -12.39 3.35 -22.55
C ASP A 233 -13.14 3.78 -21.28
N CYS A 234 -13.14 2.95 -20.22
CA CYS A 234 -13.77 3.31 -18.95
C CYS A 234 -13.20 4.60 -18.33
N VAL A 235 -11.96 4.99 -18.65
CA VAL A 235 -11.35 6.23 -18.15
C VAL A 235 -12.15 7.48 -18.57
N ARG A 236 -12.86 7.42 -19.67
CA ARG A 236 -13.66 8.52 -20.23
C ARG A 236 -14.87 8.89 -19.37
N ASP A 237 -15.24 8.03 -18.43
CA ASP A 237 -16.26 8.36 -17.44
C ASP A 237 -15.90 9.61 -16.61
N ALA A 238 -14.63 9.75 -16.24
CA ALA A 238 -14.12 10.88 -15.45
C ALA A 238 -13.21 11.81 -16.29
N MET A 239 -12.70 11.34 -17.42
CA MET A 239 -11.74 12.04 -18.28
C MET A 239 -12.16 11.90 -19.75
N PRO A 240 -13.19 12.62 -20.23
CA PRO A 240 -13.76 12.42 -21.57
C PRO A 240 -12.73 12.52 -22.71
N ASP A 241 -11.75 13.41 -22.56
CA ASP A 241 -10.72 13.70 -23.57
C ASP A 241 -9.40 12.94 -23.35
N ALA A 242 -9.38 11.92 -22.47
CA ALA A 242 -8.17 11.17 -22.17
C ALA A 242 -7.57 10.54 -23.43
N LEU A 243 -6.25 10.73 -23.59
CA LEU A 243 -5.47 10.01 -24.57
C LEU A 243 -5.31 8.55 -24.11
N LEU A 244 -5.55 7.61 -24.98
CA LEU A 244 -5.41 6.19 -24.67
C LEU A 244 -4.14 5.61 -25.30
N PRO A 245 -3.66 4.42 -24.82
CA PRO A 245 -2.64 3.64 -25.49
C PRO A 245 -2.96 3.39 -26.96
N VAL A 246 -1.94 3.04 -27.75
CA VAL A 246 -2.12 2.64 -29.16
C VAL A 246 -2.95 1.36 -29.25
N HIS A 247 -2.75 0.45 -28.29
CA HIS A 247 -3.60 -0.73 -28.15
C HIS A 247 -4.97 -0.33 -27.62
N PRO A 248 -6.07 -0.71 -28.31
CA PRO A 248 -7.42 -0.29 -27.90
C PRO A 248 -7.90 -0.92 -26.60
N GLN A 249 -7.31 -2.05 -26.18
CA GLN A 249 -7.67 -2.79 -24.96
C GLN A 249 -6.53 -3.70 -24.53
N TYR A 250 -6.51 -4.04 -23.23
CA TYR A 250 -5.59 -5.04 -22.72
C TYR A 250 -5.99 -6.46 -23.17
N PRO A 251 -5.09 -7.26 -23.80
CA PRO A 251 -5.46 -8.56 -24.34
C PRO A 251 -5.88 -9.54 -23.25
N GLY A 252 -7.09 -10.11 -23.38
CA GLY A 252 -7.60 -11.10 -22.42
C GLY A 252 -7.88 -10.55 -21.02
N GLY A 253 -8.12 -9.26 -20.88
CA GLY A 253 -8.21 -8.56 -19.59
C GLY A 253 -9.21 -9.16 -18.62
N THR A 254 -10.37 -9.63 -19.09
CA THR A 254 -11.37 -10.29 -18.22
C THR A 254 -10.80 -11.55 -17.55
N SER A 255 -10.05 -12.38 -18.29
CA SER A 255 -9.43 -13.59 -17.72
C SER A 255 -8.33 -13.23 -16.73
N ARG A 256 -7.55 -12.17 -16.97
CA ARG A 256 -6.52 -11.69 -16.07
C ARG A 256 -7.12 -11.10 -14.79
N ALA A 257 -8.12 -10.23 -14.92
CA ALA A 257 -8.84 -9.66 -13.77
C ALA A 257 -9.42 -10.76 -12.87
N LYS A 258 -10.07 -11.78 -13.48
CA LYS A 258 -10.55 -12.97 -12.76
C LYS A 258 -9.43 -13.70 -12.03
N ALA A 259 -8.30 -13.97 -12.69
CA ALA A 259 -7.16 -14.69 -12.12
C ALA A 259 -6.60 -13.96 -10.88
N HIS A 260 -6.47 -12.64 -10.92
CA HIS A 260 -6.04 -11.83 -9.78
C HIS A 260 -7.02 -11.90 -8.60
N ILE A 261 -8.33 -11.86 -8.85
CA ILE A 261 -9.35 -11.97 -7.78
C ILE A 261 -9.31 -13.37 -7.15
N GLU A 262 -9.35 -14.44 -7.96
CA GLU A 262 -9.34 -15.82 -7.47
C GLU A 262 -8.06 -16.15 -6.70
N SER A 263 -6.92 -15.71 -7.21
CA SER A 263 -5.63 -15.88 -6.52
C SER A 263 -5.59 -15.13 -5.19
N ALA A 264 -6.18 -13.93 -5.10
CA ALA A 264 -6.27 -13.17 -3.87
C ALA A 264 -7.15 -13.88 -2.83
N GLN A 265 -8.31 -14.37 -3.22
CA GLN A 265 -9.20 -15.13 -2.33
C GLN A 265 -8.53 -16.41 -1.81
N LYS A 266 -7.83 -17.13 -2.68
CA LYS A 266 -7.06 -18.31 -2.30
C LYS A 266 -5.94 -17.97 -1.31
N SER A 267 -5.19 -16.92 -1.59
CA SER A 267 -4.11 -16.41 -0.74
C SER A 267 -4.63 -16.04 0.66
N HIS A 268 -5.75 -15.34 0.73
CA HIS A 268 -6.38 -14.95 2.00
C HIS A 268 -6.84 -16.17 2.81
N LEU A 269 -7.56 -17.10 2.16
CA LEU A 269 -8.02 -18.32 2.81
C LEU A 269 -6.86 -19.15 3.39
N GLN A 270 -5.75 -19.26 2.67
CA GLN A 270 -4.58 -20.04 3.11
C GLN A 270 -3.89 -19.44 4.34
N ARG A 271 -3.90 -18.11 4.50
CA ARG A 271 -3.17 -17.41 5.58
C ARG A 271 -4.03 -17.09 6.80
N PHE A 272 -5.32 -16.86 6.56
CA PHE A 272 -6.24 -16.37 7.60
C PHE A 272 -7.39 -17.34 7.89
N ASP A 273 -7.38 -18.56 7.31
CA ASP A 273 -8.36 -19.64 7.51
C ASP A 273 -9.81 -19.27 7.17
N GLN A 274 -10.03 -18.14 6.48
CA GLN A 274 -11.35 -17.69 6.00
C GLN A 274 -11.24 -16.95 4.68
N ALA A 275 -12.30 -16.98 3.88
CA ALA A 275 -12.39 -16.18 2.67
C ALA A 275 -12.53 -14.69 3.02
N ALA A 276 -11.92 -13.81 2.23
CA ALA A 276 -12.12 -12.39 2.40
C ALA A 276 -13.56 -12.00 2.04
N SER A 277 -14.26 -11.32 2.96
CA SER A 277 -15.58 -10.76 2.69
C SER A 277 -15.52 -9.49 1.87
N GLY A 278 -14.43 -8.75 1.99
CA GLY A 278 -14.20 -7.47 1.33
C GLY A 278 -12.94 -7.42 0.52
N MET A 279 -12.95 -6.55 -0.49
CA MET A 279 -11.80 -6.32 -1.35
C MET A 279 -11.57 -4.81 -1.53
N TRP A 280 -10.34 -4.38 -1.29
CA TRP A 280 -9.86 -3.09 -1.74
C TRP A 280 -9.45 -3.24 -3.21
N PRO A 281 -10.18 -2.62 -4.15
CA PRO A 281 -9.66 -2.54 -5.51
C PRO A 281 -8.34 -1.79 -5.49
N ALA A 282 -7.34 -2.27 -6.21
CA ALA A 282 -6.06 -1.59 -6.28
C ALA A 282 -6.27 -0.08 -6.55
N GLU A 283 -5.66 0.78 -5.74
CA GLU A 283 -5.81 2.24 -5.79
C GLU A 283 -7.25 2.75 -5.61
N GLY A 284 -8.10 1.98 -4.95
CA GLY A 284 -9.53 2.28 -4.93
C GLY A 284 -10.15 2.31 -6.33
N GLY A 285 -9.50 1.69 -7.32
CA GLY A 285 -9.86 1.72 -8.73
C GLY A 285 -11.08 0.86 -9.05
N VAL A 286 -12.20 1.49 -9.35
CA VAL A 286 -13.48 0.82 -9.63
C VAL A 286 -14.03 1.16 -11.00
N SER A 287 -14.78 0.22 -11.54
CA SER A 287 -15.78 0.40 -12.58
C SER A 287 -16.95 -0.53 -12.29
N HIS A 288 -18.09 -0.32 -12.94
CA HIS A 288 -19.24 -1.20 -12.70
C HIS A 288 -18.89 -2.66 -13.03
N ALA A 289 -18.20 -2.91 -14.14
CA ALA A 289 -17.78 -4.25 -14.55
C ALA A 289 -16.82 -4.90 -13.54
N ALA A 290 -15.86 -4.14 -12.98
CA ALA A 290 -14.92 -4.64 -11.98
C ALA A 290 -15.62 -5.02 -10.68
N LEU A 291 -16.55 -4.19 -10.19
CA LEU A 291 -17.32 -4.48 -8.98
C LEU A 291 -18.23 -5.71 -9.14
N MET A 292 -18.90 -5.85 -10.28
CA MET A 292 -19.73 -7.03 -10.55
C MET A 292 -18.88 -8.31 -10.68
N LEU A 293 -17.67 -8.19 -11.24
CA LEU A 293 -16.74 -9.31 -11.28
C LEU A 293 -16.30 -9.72 -9.86
N MET A 294 -16.01 -8.77 -8.97
CA MET A 294 -15.71 -9.06 -7.55
C MET A 294 -16.89 -9.72 -6.84
N ALA A 295 -18.11 -9.18 -7.01
CA ALA A 295 -19.33 -9.74 -6.44
C ALA A 295 -19.56 -11.18 -6.89
N LYS A 296 -19.36 -11.49 -8.17
CA LYS A 296 -19.42 -12.83 -8.76
C LYS A 296 -18.46 -13.81 -8.08
N HIS A 297 -17.32 -13.33 -7.58
CA HIS A 297 -16.32 -14.13 -6.87
C HIS A 297 -16.46 -14.06 -5.34
N GLY A 298 -17.64 -13.70 -4.84
CA GLY A 298 -18.01 -13.80 -3.42
C GLY A 298 -17.61 -12.60 -2.56
N ILE A 299 -17.14 -11.50 -3.16
CA ILE A 299 -16.85 -10.27 -2.42
C ILE A 299 -18.17 -9.56 -2.11
N SER A 300 -18.40 -9.26 -0.83
CA SER A 300 -19.63 -8.63 -0.32
C SER A 300 -19.54 -7.11 -0.25
N TRP A 301 -18.33 -6.56 -0.13
CA TRP A 301 -18.11 -5.11 -0.11
C TRP A 301 -16.80 -4.72 -0.79
N ALA A 302 -16.79 -3.51 -1.32
CA ALA A 302 -15.60 -2.82 -1.83
C ALA A 302 -15.60 -1.36 -1.37
N ALA A 303 -14.43 -0.71 -1.39
CA ALA A 303 -14.32 0.70 -1.05
C ALA A 303 -13.55 1.47 -2.13
N THR A 304 -13.83 2.80 -2.23
CA THR A 304 -13.18 3.70 -3.19
C THR A 304 -13.21 5.14 -2.68
N GLY A 305 -12.81 6.12 -3.51
CA GLY A 305 -12.73 7.53 -3.17
C GLY A 305 -14.06 8.28 -3.24
N GLU A 306 -14.14 9.41 -2.55
CA GLU A 306 -15.28 10.33 -2.57
C GLU A 306 -15.54 10.89 -3.98
N GLY A 307 -14.47 11.19 -4.75
CA GLY A 307 -14.57 11.67 -6.13
C GLY A 307 -15.33 10.70 -7.04
N VAL A 308 -15.14 9.38 -6.86
CA VAL A 308 -15.91 8.36 -7.58
C VAL A 308 -17.40 8.42 -7.22
N LEU A 309 -17.74 8.61 -5.94
CA LEU A 309 -19.14 8.75 -5.53
C LEU A 309 -19.79 9.98 -6.15
N THR A 310 -19.14 11.12 -6.08
CA THR A 310 -19.69 12.37 -6.62
C THR A 310 -19.91 12.30 -8.13
N ASN A 311 -18.94 11.73 -8.87
CA ASN A 311 -19.07 11.49 -10.31
C ASN A 311 -20.22 10.52 -10.62
N SER A 312 -20.37 9.46 -9.81
CA SER A 312 -21.45 8.48 -9.99
C SER A 312 -22.84 9.09 -9.75
N LEU A 313 -22.97 9.91 -8.70
CA LEU A 313 -24.22 10.61 -8.39
C LEU A 313 -24.60 11.62 -9.47
N ARG A 314 -23.65 12.41 -9.97
CA ARG A 314 -23.87 13.33 -11.11
C ARG A 314 -24.31 12.56 -12.37
N LYS A 315 -23.62 11.46 -12.67
CA LYS A 315 -23.96 10.60 -13.81
C LYS A 315 -25.38 10.00 -13.68
N GLN A 316 -25.78 9.62 -12.46
CA GLN A 316 -27.10 9.03 -12.20
C GLN A 316 -28.24 10.05 -12.22
N SER A 317 -28.02 11.25 -11.62
CA SER A 317 -29.05 12.29 -11.56
C SER A 317 -29.15 13.14 -12.83
N GLY A 318 -28.07 13.25 -13.60
CA GLY A 318 -27.94 14.20 -14.69
C GLY A 318 -27.75 15.64 -14.21
N GLU A 319 -27.51 15.86 -12.91
CA GLU A 319 -27.36 17.18 -12.29
C GLU A 319 -25.89 17.44 -11.90
N GLU A 320 -25.39 18.62 -12.24
CA GLU A 320 -24.06 19.09 -11.84
C GLU A 320 -23.97 19.34 -10.32
N ASN A 321 -25.05 19.89 -9.72
CA ASN A 321 -25.09 20.24 -8.31
C ASN A 321 -25.61 19.08 -7.47
N LEU A 322 -24.75 18.57 -6.58
CA LEU A 322 -25.11 17.56 -5.60
C LEU A 322 -25.71 18.19 -4.34
N PRO A 323 -26.53 17.43 -3.57
CA PRO A 323 -26.96 17.86 -2.23
C PRO A 323 -25.74 18.08 -1.32
N PRO A 324 -25.93 18.67 -0.14
CA PRO A 324 -24.85 18.83 0.85
C PRO A 324 -24.13 17.50 1.13
N ARG A 325 -22.80 17.53 1.27
CA ARG A 325 -21.90 16.39 1.42
C ARG A 325 -22.39 15.37 2.49
N GLN A 326 -22.93 15.85 3.60
CA GLN A 326 -23.45 15.02 4.69
C GLN A 326 -24.68 14.17 4.30
N GLU A 327 -25.38 14.50 3.23
CA GLU A 327 -26.58 13.77 2.79
C GLU A 327 -26.25 12.56 1.92
N TYR A 328 -25.07 12.55 1.29
CA TYR A 328 -24.67 11.45 0.40
C TYR A 328 -23.46 10.64 0.90
N LEU A 329 -22.46 11.25 1.55
CA LEU A 329 -21.20 10.58 1.83
C LEU A 329 -21.26 9.56 2.98
N TYR A 330 -21.99 9.88 4.05
CA TYR A 330 -21.91 9.11 5.31
C TYR A 330 -22.89 7.95 5.37
N LYS A 331 -22.95 7.17 4.29
CA LYS A 331 -23.70 5.93 4.18
C LYS A 331 -23.08 5.00 3.13
N PRO A 332 -23.18 3.66 3.29
CA PRO A 332 -22.87 2.72 2.24
C PRO A 332 -23.89 2.77 1.10
N TYR A 333 -23.50 2.23 -0.04
CA TYR A 333 -24.35 2.15 -1.24
C TYR A 333 -24.45 0.73 -1.75
N LEU A 334 -25.67 0.30 -2.06
CA LEU A 334 -25.91 -0.92 -2.82
C LEU A 334 -25.63 -0.64 -4.30
N ILE A 335 -24.72 -1.41 -4.88
CA ILE A 335 -24.37 -1.37 -6.30
C ILE A 335 -24.73 -2.74 -6.87
N THR A 336 -25.52 -2.77 -7.96
CA THR A 336 -26.09 -4.02 -8.45
C THR A 336 -26.26 -4.02 -9.95
N ASP A 337 -26.15 -5.20 -10.55
CA ASP A 337 -26.67 -5.51 -11.89
C ASP A 337 -27.90 -6.43 -11.77
N SER A 338 -28.26 -7.12 -12.84
CA SER A 338 -29.40 -8.06 -12.86
C SER A 338 -29.16 -9.34 -12.02
N THR A 339 -27.92 -9.64 -11.61
CA THR A 339 -27.53 -10.95 -11.05
C THR A 339 -26.69 -10.87 -9.80
N HIS A 340 -25.94 -9.80 -9.62
CA HIS A 340 -24.98 -9.65 -8.51
C HIS A 340 -25.16 -8.31 -7.82
N GLU A 341 -24.78 -8.26 -6.56
CA GLU A 341 -24.79 -7.06 -5.74
C GLU A 341 -23.53 -6.97 -4.87
N ILE A 342 -23.09 -5.74 -4.60
CA ILE A 342 -21.98 -5.44 -3.70
C ILE A 342 -22.27 -4.16 -2.94
N ILE A 343 -21.80 -4.06 -1.69
CA ILE A 343 -21.87 -2.84 -0.91
C ILE A 343 -20.63 -1.99 -1.17
N GLY A 344 -20.82 -0.77 -1.65
CA GLY A 344 -19.77 0.23 -1.84
C GLY A 344 -19.63 1.14 -0.61
N PHE A 345 -18.41 1.32 -0.13
CA PHE A 345 -18.03 2.32 0.88
C PHE A 345 -17.17 3.39 0.25
N PHE A 346 -17.32 4.63 0.69
CA PHE A 346 -16.64 5.77 0.11
C PHE A 346 -15.81 6.50 1.17
N ARG A 347 -14.53 6.74 0.82
CA ARG A 347 -13.56 7.44 1.65
C ARG A 347 -14.04 8.86 1.95
N ASP A 348 -13.94 9.29 3.20
CA ASP A 348 -13.96 10.71 3.53
C ASP A 348 -12.57 11.30 3.22
N ASP A 349 -12.47 12.00 2.09
CA ASP A 349 -11.19 12.55 1.63
C ASP A 349 -10.65 13.59 2.62
N ASN A 350 -11.51 14.44 3.20
CA ASN A 350 -11.07 15.45 4.14
C ASN A 350 -10.48 14.85 5.43
N LEU A 351 -11.17 13.91 6.06
CA LEU A 351 -10.68 13.27 7.29
C LEU A 351 -9.43 12.44 7.04
N SER A 352 -9.40 11.72 5.93
CA SER A 352 -8.25 10.89 5.56
C SER A 352 -7.03 11.73 5.21
N ASP A 353 -7.21 12.81 4.44
CA ASP A 353 -6.12 13.71 4.03
C ASP A 353 -5.57 14.50 5.22
N LYS A 354 -6.39 14.86 6.21
CA LYS A 354 -5.90 15.44 7.47
C LYS A 354 -4.89 14.51 8.16
N ILE A 355 -5.17 13.21 8.23
CA ILE A 355 -4.22 12.22 8.80
C ILE A 355 -2.99 12.09 7.87
N GLY A 356 -3.20 11.96 6.56
CA GLY A 356 -2.10 11.74 5.62
C GLY A 356 -1.12 12.91 5.49
N PHE A 357 -1.59 14.16 5.62
CA PHE A 357 -0.80 15.34 5.24
C PHE A 357 -0.73 16.46 6.28
N ASP A 358 -1.78 16.66 7.09
CA ASP A 358 -1.87 17.85 7.93
C ASP A 358 -1.42 17.58 9.36
N TYR A 359 -1.94 16.52 10.00
CA TYR A 359 -1.69 16.24 11.41
C TYR A 359 -0.23 15.85 11.72
N ALA A 360 0.54 15.42 10.72
CA ALA A 360 1.97 15.20 10.90
C ALA A 360 2.75 16.42 11.40
N LYS A 361 2.19 17.63 11.23
CA LYS A 361 2.76 18.93 11.64
C LYS A 361 2.22 19.41 12.97
N TRP A 362 1.26 18.72 13.57
CA TRP A 362 0.58 19.11 14.80
C TRP A 362 1.09 18.32 16.01
N LEU A 363 0.78 18.83 17.21
CA LEU A 363 0.87 18.00 18.40
C LEU A 363 -0.19 16.90 18.33
N ALA A 364 0.19 15.67 18.70
CA ALA A 364 -0.71 14.51 18.62
C ALA A 364 -2.06 14.75 19.29
N THR A 365 -2.03 15.29 20.52
CA THR A 365 -3.25 15.62 21.29
C THR A 365 -4.16 16.61 20.58
N ASP A 366 -3.60 17.63 19.91
CA ASP A 366 -4.41 18.63 19.19
C ASP A 366 -4.99 18.04 17.91
N ALA A 367 -4.20 17.22 17.20
CA ALA A 367 -4.66 16.50 16.02
C ALA A 367 -5.82 15.55 16.34
N VAL A 368 -5.71 14.77 17.42
CA VAL A 368 -6.76 13.84 17.84
C VAL A 368 -8.01 14.60 18.28
N LYS A 369 -7.88 15.71 19.03
CA LYS A 369 -9.02 16.55 19.42
C LYS A 369 -9.75 17.11 18.20
N ASP A 370 -9.03 17.62 17.20
CA ASP A 370 -9.62 18.13 15.97
C ASP A 370 -10.34 17.01 15.20
N PHE A 371 -9.70 15.84 15.06
CA PHE A 371 -10.31 14.71 14.39
C PHE A 371 -11.61 14.24 15.06
N VAL A 372 -11.62 14.12 16.39
CA VAL A 372 -12.81 13.73 17.14
C VAL A 372 -13.90 14.81 17.03
N ALA A 373 -13.54 16.10 17.11
CA ALA A 373 -14.50 17.20 16.95
C ALA A 373 -15.14 17.20 15.55
N GLU A 374 -14.39 16.88 14.49
CA GLU A 374 -14.95 16.72 13.14
C GLU A 374 -15.96 15.55 13.08
N LEU A 375 -15.65 14.41 13.69
CA LEU A 375 -16.58 13.28 13.75
C LEU A 375 -17.84 13.62 14.55
N GLU A 376 -17.72 14.36 15.67
CA GLU A 376 -18.87 14.84 16.43
C GLU A 376 -19.72 15.82 15.61
N ARG A 377 -19.09 16.70 14.82
CA ARG A 377 -19.77 17.62 13.91
C ARG A 377 -20.54 16.85 12.82
N ILE A 378 -19.94 15.82 12.23
CA ILE A 378 -20.60 14.93 11.27
C ILE A 378 -21.81 14.24 11.95
N HIS A 379 -21.62 13.66 13.12
CA HIS A 379 -22.69 13.01 13.88
C HIS A 379 -23.87 13.94 14.18
N LYS A 380 -23.56 15.19 14.60
CA LYS A 380 -24.57 16.19 14.91
C LYS A 380 -25.42 16.60 13.70
N ASN A 381 -24.79 16.65 12.52
CA ASN A 381 -25.41 17.10 11.27
C ASN A 381 -25.98 15.95 10.42
N SER A 382 -25.77 14.70 10.82
CA SER A 382 -26.34 13.53 10.15
C SER A 382 -27.82 13.34 10.44
N ASN A 383 -28.49 12.53 9.61
CA ASN A 383 -29.89 12.19 9.76
C ASN A 383 -30.16 11.59 11.16
N PRO A 384 -31.01 12.21 12.01
CA PRO A 384 -31.27 11.72 13.37
C PRO A 384 -32.05 10.38 13.43
N GLU A 385 -32.54 9.90 12.29
CA GLU A 385 -33.27 8.62 12.19
C GLU A 385 -32.38 7.45 11.74
N GLU A 386 -31.14 7.71 11.36
CA GLU A 386 -30.22 6.71 10.79
C GLU A 386 -28.85 6.77 11.47
N HIS A 387 -28.16 5.63 11.52
CA HIS A 387 -26.74 5.58 11.85
C HIS A 387 -25.91 6.06 10.64
N ALA A 388 -25.07 7.06 10.85
CA ALA A 388 -24.09 7.48 9.84
C ALA A 388 -22.92 6.49 9.81
N VAL A 389 -22.32 6.29 8.64
CA VAL A 389 -21.12 5.48 8.43
C VAL A 389 -20.04 6.35 7.81
N VAL A 390 -18.94 6.52 8.51
CA VAL A 390 -17.76 7.27 8.06
C VAL A 390 -16.63 6.29 7.75
N SER A 391 -16.02 6.43 6.56
CA SER A 391 -14.91 5.62 6.12
C SER A 391 -13.66 6.48 6.00
N VAL A 392 -12.69 6.25 6.87
CA VAL A 392 -11.34 6.85 6.82
C VAL A 392 -10.39 5.80 6.28
N ILE A 393 -9.85 6.06 5.09
CA ILE A 393 -9.07 5.08 4.33
C ILE A 393 -7.72 5.70 3.97
N LEU A 394 -6.63 5.03 4.36
CA LEU A 394 -5.26 5.45 4.10
C LEU A 394 -4.35 4.24 3.89
N ASP A 395 -3.18 4.51 3.31
CA ASP A 395 -2.05 3.60 3.39
C ASP A 395 -1.61 3.42 4.83
N GLY A 396 -1.29 2.20 5.19
CA GLY A 396 -0.87 1.86 6.55
C GLY A 396 0.61 2.10 6.84
N GLU A 397 1.39 2.50 5.83
CA GLU A 397 2.83 2.74 5.95
C GLU A 397 3.26 4.18 5.63
N ASN A 398 2.72 4.79 4.57
CA ASN A 398 3.31 5.97 3.93
C ASN A 398 3.25 7.25 4.77
N ALA A 399 2.22 7.45 5.60
CA ALA A 399 2.05 8.67 6.39
C ALA A 399 3.05 8.78 7.56
N TRP A 400 3.43 7.67 8.15
CA TRP A 400 4.08 7.66 9.48
C TRP A 400 5.52 8.16 9.47
N GLU A 401 6.22 8.11 8.34
CA GLU A 401 7.57 8.69 8.23
C GLU A 401 7.59 10.23 8.38
N TYR A 402 6.46 10.90 8.19
CA TYR A 402 6.32 12.35 8.37
C TYR A 402 5.93 12.74 9.79
N TYR A 403 5.47 11.79 10.61
CA TYR A 403 5.12 12.01 12.00
C TYR A 403 6.35 11.84 12.91
N GLN A 404 6.38 12.59 14.01
CA GLN A 404 7.34 12.32 15.08
C GLN A 404 7.07 10.94 15.69
N TYR A 405 8.14 10.20 15.97
CA TYR A 405 8.06 8.88 16.59
C TYR A 405 7.16 7.89 15.81
N ASN A 406 7.22 7.95 14.49
CA ASN A 406 6.43 7.08 13.61
C ASN A 406 4.92 7.09 13.93
N GLY A 407 4.38 8.24 14.30
CA GLY A 407 2.96 8.40 14.64
C GLY A 407 2.53 7.76 15.95
N TYR A 408 3.45 7.28 16.78
CA TYR A 408 3.16 6.55 18.03
C TYR A 408 2.14 7.27 18.93
N TYR A 409 2.37 8.54 19.23
CA TYR A 409 1.47 9.30 20.10
C TYR A 409 0.12 9.57 19.45
N PHE A 410 0.11 9.93 18.17
CA PHE A 410 -1.13 10.15 17.43
C PHE A 410 -2.01 8.90 17.42
N LEU A 411 -1.46 7.74 17.02
CA LEU A 411 -2.22 6.49 16.95
C LEU A 411 -2.68 5.99 18.31
N SER A 412 -1.82 6.10 19.36
CA SER A 412 -2.20 5.71 20.71
C SER A 412 -3.36 6.54 21.25
N GLU A 413 -3.27 7.88 21.14
CA GLU A 413 -4.30 8.79 21.61
C GLU A 413 -5.57 8.70 20.76
N LEU A 414 -5.45 8.46 19.45
CA LEU A 414 -6.60 8.28 18.55
C LEU A 414 -7.44 7.07 18.96
N TYR A 415 -6.82 5.90 19.14
CA TYR A 415 -7.54 4.69 19.54
C TYR A 415 -8.10 4.83 20.96
N GLU A 416 -7.39 5.45 21.89
CA GLU A 416 -7.89 5.70 23.24
C GLU A 416 -9.11 6.64 23.25
N ALA A 417 -9.06 7.73 22.48
CA ALA A 417 -10.17 8.70 22.40
C ALA A 417 -11.42 8.12 21.75
N LEU A 418 -11.27 7.21 20.78
CA LEU A 418 -12.37 6.59 20.06
C LEU A 418 -12.94 5.37 20.80
N ALA A 419 -12.10 4.65 21.55
CA ALA A 419 -12.52 3.49 22.34
C ALA A 419 -13.43 3.94 23.49
N GLY A 420 -14.72 3.61 23.41
CA GLY A 420 -15.69 3.98 24.42
C GLY A 420 -16.31 5.38 24.24
N HIS A 421 -16.10 6.04 23.12
CA HIS A 421 -16.75 7.32 22.80
C HIS A 421 -18.29 7.17 22.81
N PRO A 422 -19.07 8.07 23.45
CA PRO A 422 -20.51 7.87 23.65
C PRO A 422 -21.32 7.85 22.36
N HIS A 423 -20.87 8.53 21.32
CA HIS A 423 -21.60 8.73 20.06
C HIS A 423 -20.91 8.12 18.84
N ILE A 424 -19.63 7.75 18.95
CA ILE A 424 -18.83 7.17 17.87
C ILE A 424 -18.55 5.70 18.24
N GLU A 425 -18.75 4.79 17.30
CA GLU A 425 -18.47 3.36 17.45
C GLU A 425 -17.51 2.92 16.36
N LEU A 426 -16.31 2.46 16.77
CA LEU A 426 -15.38 1.83 15.84
C LEU A 426 -15.98 0.49 15.37
N THR A 427 -15.89 0.23 14.07
CA THR A 427 -16.46 -0.95 13.43
C THR A 427 -15.66 -1.39 12.21
N THR A 428 -16.07 -2.48 11.56
CA THR A 428 -15.49 -2.96 10.30
C THR A 428 -16.51 -2.90 9.17
N PHE A 429 -16.04 -2.94 7.92
CA PHE A 429 -16.95 -2.95 6.76
C PHE A 429 -17.82 -4.20 6.71
N SER A 430 -17.26 -5.37 7.07
CA SER A 430 -18.04 -6.62 7.15
C SER A 430 -19.13 -6.57 8.21
N GLU A 431 -18.87 -5.93 9.35
CA GLU A 431 -19.89 -5.78 10.39
C GLU A 431 -21.04 -4.88 9.91
N ILE A 432 -20.73 -3.75 9.27
CA ILE A 432 -21.76 -2.88 8.65
C ILE A 432 -22.54 -3.65 7.59
N THR A 433 -21.85 -4.36 6.68
CA THR A 433 -22.49 -5.17 5.64
C THR A 433 -23.40 -6.25 6.23
N GLY A 434 -22.98 -6.91 7.31
CA GLY A 434 -23.80 -7.87 8.05
C GLY A 434 -25.04 -7.24 8.69
N ARG A 435 -24.90 -6.07 9.30
CA ARG A 435 -26.00 -5.31 9.90
C ARG A 435 -27.04 -4.86 8.86
N LEU A 436 -26.61 -4.53 7.63
CA LEU A 436 -27.53 -4.19 6.53
C LEU A 436 -28.39 -5.36 6.07
N LYS A 437 -27.89 -6.60 6.15
CA LYS A 437 -28.64 -7.82 5.81
C LYS A 437 -29.65 -8.24 6.89
N THR A 438 -29.53 -7.72 8.10
CA THR A 438 -30.43 -8.05 9.23
C THR A 438 -31.55 -7.03 9.36
N LYS A 439 -32.81 -7.49 9.54
CA LYS A 439 -33.92 -6.57 9.78
C LYS A 439 -33.73 -5.88 11.15
N PRO A 440 -33.71 -4.54 11.20
CA PRO A 440 -33.58 -3.82 12.46
C PRO A 440 -34.75 -4.18 13.39
N SER A 441 -34.48 -4.29 14.69
CA SER A 441 -35.56 -4.43 15.69
C SER A 441 -36.44 -3.17 15.71
N LYS A 442 -37.70 -3.26 16.14
CA LYS A 442 -38.60 -2.09 16.20
C LYS A 442 -38.08 -0.92 17.04
N LYS A 443 -37.02 -1.13 17.85
CA LYS A 443 -36.40 -0.12 18.73
C LYS A 443 -35.03 0.38 18.28
N SER A 444 -34.40 -0.28 17.28
CA SER A 444 -33.08 0.13 16.77
C SER A 444 -33.22 1.04 15.54
N LYS A 445 -32.41 2.08 15.47
CA LYS A 445 -32.28 2.88 14.26
C LYS A 445 -31.62 2.03 13.17
N LYS A 446 -31.91 2.30 11.91
CA LYS A 446 -31.29 1.63 10.76
C LYS A 446 -30.00 2.34 10.34
N ILE A 447 -29.16 1.65 9.63
CA ILE A 447 -28.05 2.25 8.88
C ILE A 447 -28.65 2.84 7.60
N GLY A 448 -28.29 4.08 7.27
CA GLY A 448 -28.63 4.68 5.97
C GLY A 448 -28.02 3.84 4.84
N LEU A 449 -28.76 3.58 3.78
CA LEU A 449 -28.30 2.85 2.60
C LEU A 449 -28.72 3.61 1.33
N GLY A 450 -27.73 3.99 0.52
CA GLY A 450 -27.97 4.51 -0.82
C GLY A 450 -28.04 3.41 -1.88
N THR A 451 -28.36 3.79 -3.10
CA THR A 451 -28.34 2.89 -4.27
C THR A 451 -27.65 3.59 -5.44
N LEU A 452 -26.73 2.90 -6.09
CA LEU A 452 -26.12 3.31 -7.33
C LEU A 452 -26.43 2.27 -8.41
N THR A 453 -27.16 2.67 -9.42
CA THR A 453 -27.48 1.82 -10.58
C THR A 453 -26.28 1.68 -11.53
N THR A 454 -25.35 2.62 -11.45
CA THR A 454 -24.05 2.61 -12.16
C THR A 454 -23.04 3.31 -11.30
N ILE A 455 -21.76 3.00 -11.50
CA ILE A 455 -20.66 3.70 -10.88
C ILE A 455 -19.78 4.33 -11.97
N SER A 456 -19.35 5.56 -11.79
CA SER A 456 -18.36 6.19 -12.65
C SER A 456 -17.01 5.53 -12.42
N ALA A 457 -16.34 5.15 -13.48
CA ALA A 457 -15.03 4.53 -13.38
C ALA A 457 -13.99 5.57 -12.89
N GLY A 458 -13.20 5.18 -11.90
CA GLY A 458 -12.21 6.06 -11.27
C GLY A 458 -11.57 5.42 -10.04
N SER A 459 -10.72 6.19 -9.38
CA SER A 459 -9.92 5.78 -8.22
C SER A 459 -10.11 6.72 -7.03
N TRP A 460 -9.43 6.42 -5.92
CA TRP A 460 -9.39 7.32 -4.75
C TRP A 460 -8.55 8.58 -4.97
N VAL A 461 -7.73 8.62 -6.02
CA VAL A 461 -6.95 9.79 -6.41
C VAL A 461 -7.74 10.55 -7.47
N TYR A 462 -8.19 11.76 -7.15
CA TYR A 462 -8.92 12.69 -8.03
C TYR A 462 -10.23 12.14 -8.63
N GLY A 463 -10.74 11.00 -8.17
CA GLY A 463 -11.91 10.35 -8.74
C GLY A 463 -11.73 9.88 -10.19
N SER A 464 -10.49 9.74 -10.68
CA SER A 464 -10.15 9.43 -12.06
C SER A 464 -9.00 8.41 -12.14
N PHE A 465 -8.59 8.03 -13.35
CA PHE A 465 -7.40 7.20 -13.58
C PHE A 465 -6.19 7.96 -14.12
N SER A 466 -6.18 9.29 -14.03
CA SER A 466 -5.10 10.15 -14.57
C SER A 466 -3.70 9.80 -14.04
N THR A 467 -3.64 9.21 -12.86
CA THR A 467 -2.38 8.75 -12.26
C THR A 467 -1.78 7.51 -12.96
N TRP A 468 -2.60 6.70 -13.65
CA TRP A 468 -2.17 5.41 -14.21
C TRP A 468 -2.24 5.32 -15.73
N ILE A 469 -2.98 6.22 -16.40
CA ILE A 469 -3.17 6.21 -17.85
C ILE A 469 -3.43 7.64 -18.35
N GLY A 470 -3.25 7.90 -19.65
CA GLY A 470 -3.61 9.19 -20.26
C GLY A 470 -2.42 10.11 -20.53
N SER A 471 -1.23 9.84 -19.98
CA SER A 471 0.00 10.55 -20.36
C SER A 471 0.88 9.70 -21.29
N PRO A 472 1.78 10.30 -22.07
CA PRO A 472 2.62 9.57 -23.01
C PRO A 472 3.41 8.42 -22.40
N ASP A 473 4.06 8.67 -21.24
CA ASP A 473 4.88 7.65 -20.56
C ASP A 473 4.04 6.48 -20.06
N LYS A 474 2.89 6.77 -19.46
CA LYS A 474 1.96 5.75 -18.96
C LYS A 474 1.38 4.92 -20.09
N ASN A 475 0.92 5.59 -21.16
CA ASN A 475 0.36 4.92 -22.32
C ASN A 475 1.41 4.02 -22.99
N ARG A 476 2.67 4.48 -23.09
CA ARG A 476 3.77 3.65 -23.57
C ARG A 476 4.00 2.43 -22.68
N GLY A 477 3.95 2.59 -21.35
CA GLY A 477 4.04 1.47 -20.41
C GLY A 477 2.94 0.43 -20.65
N TRP A 478 1.69 0.88 -20.89
CA TRP A 478 0.58 0.00 -21.25
C TRP A 478 0.77 -0.68 -22.60
N ASP A 479 1.26 0.02 -23.60
CA ASP A 479 1.53 -0.57 -24.92
C ASP A 479 2.57 -1.69 -24.84
N LEU A 480 3.66 -1.47 -24.13
CA LEU A 480 4.68 -2.51 -23.89
C LEU A 480 4.12 -3.72 -23.14
N LEU A 481 3.25 -3.50 -22.17
CA LEU A 481 2.57 -4.58 -21.44
C LEU A 481 1.62 -5.36 -22.34
N CYS A 482 0.86 -4.67 -23.20
CA CYS A 482 -0.04 -5.30 -24.19
C CYS A 482 0.74 -6.19 -25.16
N GLU A 483 1.89 -5.75 -25.64
CA GLU A 483 2.77 -6.52 -26.53
C GLU A 483 3.35 -7.75 -25.84
N ALA A 484 3.83 -7.59 -24.60
CA ALA A 484 4.31 -8.70 -23.79
C ALA A 484 3.21 -9.74 -23.54
N LYS A 485 1.97 -9.27 -23.27
CA LYS A 485 0.81 -10.17 -23.10
C LYS A 485 0.45 -10.92 -24.38
N LYS A 486 0.48 -10.27 -25.54
CA LYS A 486 0.27 -10.94 -26.83
C LYS A 486 1.32 -12.01 -27.09
N SER A 487 2.59 -11.70 -26.79
CA SER A 487 3.70 -12.66 -26.88
C SER A 487 3.48 -13.86 -25.96
N TYR A 488 3.07 -13.62 -24.72
CA TYR A 488 2.69 -14.68 -23.78
C TYR A 488 1.57 -15.58 -24.35
N ASP A 489 0.49 -14.99 -24.84
CA ASP A 489 -0.65 -15.75 -25.37
C ASP A 489 -0.25 -16.62 -26.58
N GLN A 490 0.57 -16.06 -27.47
CA GLN A 490 1.07 -16.78 -28.64
C GLN A 490 1.90 -18.00 -28.21
N ILE A 491 2.90 -17.82 -27.33
CA ILE A 491 3.80 -18.91 -26.90
C ILE A 491 3.04 -20.01 -26.14
N VAL A 492 2.06 -19.62 -25.31
CA VAL A 492 1.20 -20.59 -24.61
C VAL A 492 0.33 -21.37 -25.61
N GLN A 493 -0.23 -20.70 -26.63
CA GLN A 493 -1.03 -21.33 -27.68
C GLN A 493 -0.21 -22.28 -28.56
N GLU A 494 1.05 -21.92 -28.85
CA GLU A 494 1.98 -22.77 -29.63
C GLU A 494 2.44 -24.00 -28.86
N GLY A 495 2.22 -24.07 -27.54
CA GLY A 495 2.56 -25.22 -26.71
C GLY A 495 4.08 -25.45 -26.51
N ILE A 496 4.87 -24.39 -26.65
CA ILE A 496 6.35 -24.41 -26.52
C ILE A 496 6.79 -24.64 -25.08
N LEU A 497 6.01 -24.12 -24.12
CA LEU A 497 6.34 -24.17 -22.69
C LEU A 497 5.65 -25.36 -22.00
N ASN A 498 6.34 -25.98 -21.07
CA ASN A 498 5.73 -26.97 -20.17
C ASN A 498 4.89 -26.26 -19.07
N LYS A 499 4.12 -27.02 -18.28
CA LYS A 499 3.22 -26.49 -17.25
C LYS A 499 3.92 -25.62 -16.19
N ALA A 500 5.13 -25.99 -15.79
CA ALA A 500 5.88 -25.22 -14.78
C ALA A 500 6.41 -23.90 -15.37
N GLU A 501 6.88 -23.93 -16.62
CA GLU A 501 7.31 -22.74 -17.36
C GLU A 501 6.14 -21.78 -17.61
N ILE A 502 4.96 -22.30 -17.97
CA ILE A 502 3.75 -21.48 -18.11
C ILE A 502 3.39 -20.81 -16.79
N ALA A 503 3.40 -21.54 -15.68
CA ALA A 503 3.09 -20.97 -14.37
C ALA A 503 4.09 -19.88 -13.93
N ALA A 504 5.38 -20.06 -14.25
CA ALA A 504 6.41 -19.04 -13.99
C ALA A 504 6.20 -17.79 -14.85
N ALA A 505 5.93 -17.96 -16.15
CA ALA A 505 5.64 -16.85 -17.07
C ALA A 505 4.34 -16.11 -16.70
N GLU A 506 3.29 -16.84 -16.30
CA GLU A 506 2.03 -16.26 -15.84
C GLU A 506 2.20 -15.42 -14.56
N ARG A 507 2.99 -15.93 -13.60
CA ARG A 507 3.34 -15.17 -12.41
C ARG A 507 4.08 -13.89 -12.77
N GLN A 508 5.08 -13.96 -13.66
CA GLN A 508 5.84 -12.80 -14.10
C GLN A 508 4.96 -11.78 -14.83
N LEU A 509 4.06 -12.24 -15.69
CA LEU A 509 3.06 -11.39 -16.33
C LEU A 509 2.19 -10.67 -15.29
N SER A 510 1.72 -11.40 -14.27
CA SER A 510 0.91 -10.83 -13.20
C SER A 510 1.64 -9.73 -12.42
N ILE A 511 2.95 -9.86 -12.20
CA ILE A 511 3.79 -8.82 -11.59
C ILE A 511 3.82 -7.57 -12.49
N CYS A 512 3.94 -7.75 -13.81
CA CYS A 512 3.95 -6.63 -14.75
C CYS A 512 2.60 -5.89 -14.83
N GLU A 513 1.49 -6.52 -14.48
CA GLU A 513 0.13 -5.95 -14.46
C GLU A 513 -0.14 -5.04 -13.25
N GLY A 514 0.77 -4.96 -12.27
CA GLY A 514 0.62 -4.13 -11.07
C GLY A 514 0.50 -2.63 -11.38
N SER A 515 -0.22 -1.91 -10.53
CA SER A 515 -0.45 -0.46 -10.67
C SER A 515 0.78 0.39 -10.38
N ASP A 516 1.69 -0.12 -9.57
CA ASP A 516 2.83 0.62 -9.00
C ASP A 516 3.73 1.23 -10.07
N TRP A 517 3.93 0.53 -11.17
CA TRP A 517 4.76 1.00 -12.28
C TRP A 517 4.24 2.31 -12.85
N PHE A 518 2.95 2.38 -13.13
CA PHE A 518 2.27 3.53 -13.70
C PHE A 518 2.12 4.70 -12.73
N TRP A 519 2.03 4.44 -11.41
CA TRP A 519 2.07 5.46 -10.37
C TRP A 519 3.33 6.31 -10.49
N TRP A 520 4.48 5.67 -10.64
CA TRP A 520 5.77 6.35 -10.66
C TRP A 520 6.10 7.04 -11.98
N PHE A 521 5.47 6.64 -13.11
CA PHE A 521 5.71 7.29 -14.39
C PHE A 521 5.10 8.70 -14.42
N GLY A 522 5.85 9.65 -15.00
CA GLY A 522 5.44 11.03 -15.20
C GLY A 522 6.40 12.06 -14.62
N ASP A 523 6.40 13.24 -15.21
CA ASP A 523 7.34 14.32 -14.90
C ASP A 523 7.19 14.92 -13.51
N TYR A 524 6.04 14.74 -12.87
CA TYR A 524 5.75 15.25 -11.54
C TYR A 524 6.41 14.45 -10.39
N ASN A 525 6.86 13.22 -10.65
CA ASN A 525 7.55 12.39 -9.67
C ASN A 525 9.05 12.70 -9.64
N PRO A 526 9.74 12.54 -8.48
CA PRO A 526 11.18 12.73 -8.37
C PRO A 526 11.96 11.77 -9.28
N SER A 527 12.96 12.27 -9.99
CA SER A 527 13.72 11.51 -10.99
C SER A 527 14.34 10.22 -10.44
N TYR A 528 14.87 10.23 -9.21
CA TYR A 528 15.47 9.04 -8.58
C TYR A 528 14.46 7.92 -8.30
N SER A 529 13.24 8.27 -7.94
CA SER A 529 12.15 7.28 -7.74
C SER A 529 11.70 6.73 -9.07
N VAL A 530 11.45 7.62 -10.06
CA VAL A 530 11.05 7.22 -11.41
C VAL A 530 12.07 6.29 -12.01
N GLU A 531 13.38 6.62 -11.94
CA GLU A 531 14.46 5.78 -12.49
C GLU A 531 14.47 4.38 -11.86
N SER A 532 14.27 4.28 -10.55
CA SER A 532 14.27 3.01 -9.84
C SER A 532 13.09 2.12 -10.27
N PHE A 533 11.88 2.67 -10.35
CA PHE A 533 10.69 1.95 -10.73
C PHE A 533 10.62 1.68 -12.25
N ASP A 534 11.07 2.60 -13.09
CA ASP A 534 11.20 2.39 -14.54
C ASP A 534 12.14 1.22 -14.84
N ARG A 535 13.32 1.21 -14.21
CA ARG A 535 14.28 0.11 -14.35
C ARG A 535 13.71 -1.21 -13.88
N LEU A 536 13.00 -1.23 -12.76
CA LEU A 536 12.38 -2.44 -12.23
C LEU A 536 11.26 -2.94 -13.15
N TYR A 537 10.42 -2.07 -13.68
CA TYR A 537 9.37 -2.44 -14.63
C TYR A 537 9.93 -3.02 -15.93
N ARG A 538 10.91 -2.35 -16.55
CA ARG A 538 11.57 -2.87 -17.75
C ARG A 538 12.26 -4.21 -17.49
N ARG A 539 12.88 -4.39 -16.31
CA ARG A 539 13.45 -5.67 -15.88
C ARG A 539 12.38 -6.76 -15.77
N ASN A 540 11.22 -6.45 -15.19
CA ASN A 540 10.10 -7.39 -15.10
C ASN A 540 9.57 -7.81 -16.48
N LEU A 541 9.43 -6.88 -17.42
CA LEU A 541 9.07 -7.20 -18.81
C LEU A 541 10.16 -8.04 -19.48
N THR A 542 11.42 -7.68 -19.33
CA THR A 542 12.57 -8.46 -19.86
C THR A 542 12.57 -9.89 -19.32
N ASN A 543 12.33 -10.08 -18.02
CA ASN A 543 12.23 -11.38 -17.40
C ASN A 543 11.08 -12.20 -17.98
N LEU A 544 9.95 -11.56 -18.29
CA LEU A 544 8.84 -12.21 -18.96
C LEU A 544 9.24 -12.74 -20.35
N TYR A 545 9.86 -11.91 -21.20
CA TYR A 545 10.36 -12.35 -22.50
C TYR A 545 11.38 -13.49 -22.37
N HIS A 546 12.26 -13.43 -21.38
CA HIS A 546 13.21 -14.52 -21.10
C HIS A 546 12.49 -15.84 -20.74
N LEU A 547 11.49 -15.80 -19.86
CA LEU A 547 10.68 -16.97 -19.50
C LEU A 547 9.88 -17.53 -20.69
N LEU A 548 9.49 -16.67 -21.63
CA LEU A 548 8.84 -17.05 -22.89
C LEU A 548 9.83 -17.60 -23.94
N LYS A 549 11.13 -17.60 -23.64
CA LYS A 549 12.21 -17.97 -24.57
C LYS A 549 12.26 -17.10 -25.84
N LEU A 550 11.86 -15.85 -25.70
CA LEU A 550 11.87 -14.84 -26.76
C LEU A 550 12.99 -13.82 -26.56
N PRO A 551 13.51 -13.21 -27.65
CA PRO A 551 14.40 -12.07 -27.52
C PRO A 551 13.66 -10.88 -26.89
N MET A 552 14.37 -10.12 -26.06
CA MET A 552 13.86 -8.88 -25.49
C MET A 552 13.69 -7.83 -26.60
N PRO A 553 12.55 -7.12 -26.67
CA PRO A 553 12.38 -5.97 -27.56
C PRO A 553 13.41 -4.86 -27.26
N ASP A 554 13.93 -4.23 -28.33
CA ASP A 554 14.94 -3.17 -28.21
C ASP A 554 14.43 -1.94 -27.42
N GLU A 555 13.14 -1.69 -27.46
CA GLU A 555 12.46 -0.61 -26.74
C GLU A 555 12.68 -0.68 -25.23
N LEU A 556 12.85 -1.89 -24.66
CA LEU A 556 13.11 -2.09 -23.22
C LEU A 556 14.52 -1.67 -22.80
N ASN A 557 15.42 -1.39 -23.74
CA ASN A 557 16.75 -0.81 -23.46
C ASN A 557 16.68 0.70 -23.14
N GLN A 558 15.55 1.35 -23.46
CA GLN A 558 15.37 2.78 -23.24
C GLN A 558 14.42 3.04 -22.07
N PRO A 559 14.67 4.07 -21.24
CA PRO A 559 13.75 4.48 -20.21
C PRO A 559 12.37 4.82 -20.80
N ILE A 560 11.31 4.38 -20.11
CA ILE A 560 9.91 4.72 -20.43
C ILE A 560 9.62 6.13 -19.89
N SER A 561 10.05 6.38 -18.64
CA SER A 561 9.84 7.64 -17.93
C SER A 561 11.12 8.09 -17.23
N LYS A 562 11.33 9.40 -17.05
CA LYS A 562 12.54 9.93 -16.40
C LYS A 562 12.25 10.70 -15.11
N GLY A 563 11.06 11.31 -15.00
CA GLY A 563 10.69 12.17 -13.88
C GLY A 563 11.51 13.48 -13.82
N HIS A 564 10.85 14.56 -13.42
CA HIS A 564 11.47 15.88 -13.21
C HIS A 564 10.95 16.56 -11.94
N GLY A 565 10.10 15.88 -11.14
CA GLY A 565 9.49 16.40 -9.93
C GLY A 565 10.50 16.70 -8.83
N HIS A 566 10.13 17.58 -7.90
CA HIS A 566 10.99 17.99 -6.81
C HIS A 566 11.13 16.86 -5.78
N PRO A 567 12.35 16.53 -5.30
CA PRO A 567 12.58 15.47 -4.32
C PRO A 567 11.77 15.59 -3.03
N ALA A 568 11.49 16.83 -2.59
CA ALA A 568 10.70 17.10 -1.39
C ALA A 568 9.20 16.75 -1.53
N ALA A 569 8.71 16.50 -2.74
CA ALA A 569 7.32 16.10 -2.97
C ALA A 569 7.00 14.66 -2.53
N GLY A 570 8.02 13.87 -2.17
CA GLY A 570 7.90 12.50 -1.64
C GLY A 570 7.37 11.46 -2.65
N GLY A 571 6.28 11.73 -3.31
CA GLY A 571 5.71 10.92 -4.40
C GLY A 571 4.92 9.69 -3.97
N THR A 572 4.96 9.27 -2.70
CA THR A 572 4.29 8.04 -2.22
C THR A 572 2.80 8.23 -1.92
N MET A 573 2.36 9.45 -1.65
CA MET A 573 0.96 9.75 -1.33
C MET A 573 0.45 10.96 -2.14
N ARG A 574 -0.85 10.96 -2.43
CA ARG A 574 -1.58 12.08 -3.04
C ARG A 574 -2.90 12.33 -2.31
N ARG A 575 -3.35 13.58 -2.33
CA ARG A 575 -4.68 13.94 -1.80
C ARG A 575 -5.78 13.32 -2.68
N GLY A 576 -6.95 13.10 -2.09
CA GLY A 576 -8.11 12.55 -2.80
C GLY A 576 -8.69 13.51 -3.84
N SER A 577 -8.52 14.84 -3.65
CA SER A 577 -8.94 15.88 -4.59
C SER A 577 -7.76 16.76 -5.01
N GLU A 578 -7.80 17.29 -6.25
CA GLU A 578 -6.94 18.39 -6.66
C GLU A 578 -7.32 19.64 -5.85
N GLU A 579 -6.33 20.40 -5.35
CA GLU A 579 -6.55 21.70 -4.68
C GLU A 579 -7.01 22.76 -5.67
#